data_e84f0179d72fb30c9c3a295c4df11f08
#
_entry.id   e84f0179d72fb30c9c3a295c4df11f08
#
_cell.length_a   1.000
_cell.length_b   1.000
_cell.length_c   1.000
_cell.angle_alpha   90.00
_cell.angle_beta   90.00
_cell.angle_gamma   90.00
#
_symmetry.space_group_name_H-M   'P 1'
#
loop_
_entity.id
_entity.type
_entity.pdbx_description
1 polymer ?
#
loop_
_entity_poly.entity_id
_entity_poly.type
_entity_poly.pdbx_seq_one_letter_code
_entity_poly.pdbx_strand_id
1 'polypeptide(L)'
;MIEFQPMRSLIYVDVVKEQYRHRLQHWLYKVHVPDSISQFGPYVAKYAFYNALPVPPGGERFGACRMQLTEHYWNINPMTAHVRNHAFTEVFPMDVLKWQGNLPNDSSDLNMEGDDARATGGNNGMPPFVFAFVPVWWEEDFKGKGRTVAEGPNYRWQFAMRYPEGVSAEEGDRWFYEEFVPGFAEMPEVNRFLTSRVMQEVNGCPMQRVVEMWFDGPEEWHQAAVVKAEGIRKPEWATQDSFPYLKSRFEFMSIFLTDIATSDNYSQYHGYITMR
;
A
#
# COMPACT_ATOMS: atom_id res chain seq x y z
N MET A 1 -16.34 12.75 -21.67
CA MET A 1 -15.62 11.50 -22.03
C MET A 1 -15.19 10.89 -20.70
N ILE A 2 -15.68 9.72 -20.36
CA ILE A 2 -15.21 9.04 -19.13
C ILE A 2 -13.87 8.44 -19.50
N GLU A 3 -12.78 9.01 -19.00
CA GLU A 3 -11.47 8.40 -19.13
C GLU A 3 -11.46 7.14 -18.27
N PHE A 4 -11.19 6.03 -18.90
CA PHE A 4 -10.96 4.77 -18.22
C PHE A 4 -9.60 4.86 -17.51
N GLN A 5 -9.63 4.97 -16.20
CA GLN A 5 -8.40 4.87 -15.41
C GLN A 5 -8.27 3.43 -14.89
N PRO A 6 -7.19 2.73 -15.22
CA PRO A 6 -6.98 1.39 -14.72
C PRO A 6 -6.80 1.44 -13.19
N MET A 7 -7.45 0.51 -12.51
CA MET A 7 -7.27 0.34 -11.07
C MET A 7 -5.85 -0.16 -10.78
N ARG A 8 -5.24 0.38 -9.73
CA ARG A 8 -4.10 -0.27 -9.06
C ARG A 8 -4.60 -1.00 -7.80
N SER A 9 -4.04 -2.14 -7.50
CA SER A 9 -4.16 -2.73 -6.17
C SER A 9 -2.80 -2.74 -5.50
N LEU A 10 -2.78 -2.25 -4.27
CA LEU A 10 -1.60 -2.15 -3.43
C LEU A 10 -1.77 -3.12 -2.27
N ILE A 11 -0.87 -4.06 -2.13
CA ILE A 11 -0.92 -5.03 -1.04
C ILE A 11 0.29 -4.79 -0.15
N TYR A 12 0.03 -4.26 1.03
CA TYR A 12 1.04 -4.08 2.06
C TYR A 12 1.22 -5.40 2.80
N VAL A 13 2.43 -5.91 2.80
CA VAL A 13 2.76 -7.21 3.40
C VAL A 13 3.78 -7.03 4.50
N ASP A 14 3.49 -7.58 5.68
CA ASP A 14 4.43 -7.69 6.79
C ASP A 14 4.39 -9.09 7.39
N VAL A 15 5.45 -9.48 8.05
CA VAL A 15 5.52 -10.76 8.76
C VAL A 15 5.08 -10.59 10.20
N VAL A 16 4.31 -11.53 10.70
CA VAL A 16 3.91 -11.56 12.11
C VAL A 16 5.14 -11.70 13.02
N LYS A 17 6.02 -12.63 12.67
CA LYS A 17 7.31 -12.86 13.35
C LYS A 17 8.42 -13.00 12.32
N GLU A 18 9.58 -12.47 12.61
CA GLU A 18 10.72 -12.44 11.69
C GLU A 18 11.13 -13.84 11.20
N GLN A 19 11.01 -14.86 12.05
CA GLN A 19 11.28 -16.24 11.69
C GLN A 19 10.46 -16.78 10.51
N TYR A 20 9.32 -16.16 10.20
CA TYR A 20 8.47 -16.55 9.08
C TYR A 20 8.83 -15.86 7.76
N ARG A 21 9.71 -14.87 7.76
CA ARG A 21 10.06 -14.09 6.56
C ARG A 21 10.48 -14.98 5.39
N HIS A 22 11.41 -15.89 5.64
CA HIS A 22 11.91 -16.77 4.57
C HIS A 22 10.81 -17.70 4.00
N ARG A 23 9.98 -18.27 4.87
CA ARG A 23 8.84 -19.11 4.42
C ARG A 23 7.85 -18.30 3.60
N LEU A 24 7.53 -17.08 4.04
CA LEU A 24 6.61 -16.20 3.33
C LEU A 24 7.18 -15.79 1.96
N GLN A 25 8.46 -15.43 1.88
CA GLN A 25 9.12 -15.14 0.61
C GLN A 25 9.10 -16.36 -0.32
N HIS A 26 9.42 -17.54 0.19
CA HIS A 26 9.36 -18.77 -0.60
C HIS A 26 7.94 -19.02 -1.14
N TRP A 27 6.93 -18.91 -0.30
CA TRP A 27 5.55 -19.07 -0.71
C TRP A 27 5.15 -18.03 -1.76
N LEU A 28 5.43 -16.75 -1.53
CA LEU A 28 5.11 -15.68 -2.48
C LEU A 28 5.73 -15.93 -3.85
N TYR A 29 7.03 -16.22 -3.92
CA TYR A 29 7.73 -16.34 -5.22
C TYR A 29 7.56 -17.69 -5.90
N LYS A 30 7.37 -18.78 -5.15
CA LYS A 30 7.35 -20.14 -5.70
C LYS A 30 5.97 -20.75 -5.83
N VAL A 31 4.99 -20.21 -5.12
CA VAL A 31 3.61 -20.71 -5.14
C VAL A 31 2.66 -19.61 -5.60
N HIS A 32 2.54 -18.53 -4.85
CA HIS A 32 1.52 -17.51 -5.06
C HIS A 32 1.68 -16.77 -6.40
N VAL A 33 2.89 -16.37 -6.79
CA VAL A 33 3.13 -15.66 -8.05
C VAL A 33 2.79 -16.51 -9.27
N PRO A 34 3.27 -17.74 -9.40
CA PRO A 34 2.89 -18.61 -10.53
C PRO A 34 1.38 -18.83 -10.62
N ASP A 35 0.73 -19.11 -9.50
CA ASP A 35 -0.72 -19.30 -9.45
C ASP A 35 -1.46 -18.04 -9.86
N SER A 36 -1.07 -16.90 -9.33
CA SER A 36 -1.66 -15.61 -9.65
C SER A 36 -1.54 -15.27 -11.13
N ILE A 37 -0.35 -15.48 -11.73
CA ILE A 37 -0.12 -15.23 -13.16
C ILE A 37 -1.00 -16.15 -14.01
N SER A 38 -1.13 -17.42 -13.64
CA SER A 38 -1.93 -18.37 -14.39
C SER A 38 -3.41 -18.02 -14.42
N GLN A 39 -3.91 -17.41 -13.34
CA GLN A 39 -5.32 -17.15 -13.14
C GLN A 39 -5.74 -15.76 -13.66
N PHE A 40 -5.02 -14.71 -13.30
CA PHE A 40 -5.43 -13.35 -13.67
C PHE A 40 -4.49 -12.64 -14.64
N GLY A 41 -3.50 -13.32 -15.17
CA GLY A 41 -2.55 -12.75 -16.12
C GLY A 41 -3.15 -11.94 -17.26
N PRO A 42 -4.24 -12.37 -17.93
CA PRO A 42 -4.86 -11.59 -19.00
C PRO A 42 -5.44 -10.24 -18.56
N TYR A 43 -5.69 -10.07 -17.26
CA TYR A 43 -6.35 -8.90 -16.71
C TYR A 43 -5.39 -7.91 -16.06
N VAL A 44 -4.11 -8.22 -16.01
CA VAL A 44 -3.08 -7.42 -15.30
C VAL A 44 -2.00 -6.98 -16.26
N ALA A 45 -1.71 -5.68 -16.32
CA ALA A 45 -0.62 -5.12 -17.12
C ALA A 45 0.72 -5.14 -16.37
N LYS A 46 0.68 -5.11 -15.04
CA LYS A 46 1.86 -5.13 -14.18
C LYS A 46 1.59 -5.90 -12.91
N TYR A 47 2.53 -6.72 -12.51
CA TYR A 47 2.56 -7.41 -11.23
C TYR A 47 3.97 -7.32 -10.65
N ALA A 48 4.19 -6.37 -9.77
CA ALA A 48 5.49 -6.06 -9.25
C ALA A 48 5.57 -6.17 -7.73
N PHE A 49 6.73 -6.58 -7.24
CA PHE A 49 7.10 -6.56 -5.83
C PHE A 49 8.15 -5.48 -5.58
N TYR A 50 7.98 -4.78 -4.48
CA TYR A 50 8.93 -3.82 -3.95
C TYR A 50 9.28 -4.23 -2.53
N ASN A 51 10.52 -4.62 -2.28
CA ASN A 51 10.96 -4.92 -0.93
C ASN A 51 11.02 -3.64 -0.11
N ALA A 52 10.57 -3.73 1.13
CA ALA A 52 10.67 -2.64 2.07
C ALA A 52 12.13 -2.28 2.34
N LEU A 53 12.42 -1.00 2.33
CA LEU A 53 13.66 -0.46 2.89
C LEU A 53 13.63 -0.55 4.43
N PRO A 54 14.78 -0.51 5.08
CA PRO A 54 14.84 -0.39 6.53
C PRO A 54 14.00 0.80 7.01
N VAL A 55 13.29 0.62 8.11
CA VAL A 55 12.54 1.69 8.74
C VAL A 55 13.53 2.74 9.27
N PRO A 56 13.45 3.99 8.82
CA PRO A 56 14.36 5.03 9.27
C PRO A 56 14.03 5.43 10.72
N PRO A 57 14.98 6.06 11.43
CA PRO A 57 14.73 6.57 12.79
C PRO A 57 13.49 7.48 12.84
N GLY A 58 12.58 7.21 13.77
CA GLY A 58 11.29 7.89 13.90
C GLY A 58 10.19 7.34 13.00
N GLY A 59 10.51 6.38 12.12
CA GLY A 59 9.56 5.74 11.21
C GLY A 59 8.63 4.74 11.88
N GLU A 60 8.96 4.28 13.07
CA GLU A 60 8.21 3.27 13.81
C GLU A 60 6.78 3.72 14.12
N ARG A 61 6.60 5.00 14.42
CA ARG A 61 5.30 5.60 14.72
C ARG A 61 4.34 5.62 13.54
N PHE A 62 4.86 5.46 12.33
CA PHE A 62 4.08 5.51 11.08
C PHE A 62 3.58 4.13 10.61
N GLY A 63 3.54 3.14 11.47
CA GLY A 63 2.99 1.83 11.15
C GLY A 63 3.69 1.13 9.98
N ALA A 64 5.00 1.27 9.87
CA ALA A 64 5.76 0.80 8.74
C ALA A 64 5.74 -0.73 8.60
N CYS A 65 5.33 -1.22 7.43
CA CYS A 65 5.52 -2.59 6.99
C CYS A 65 7.00 -2.81 6.61
N ARG A 66 7.55 -3.96 7.01
CA ARG A 66 8.97 -4.25 6.90
C ARG A 66 9.31 -5.33 5.88
N MET A 67 8.32 -5.78 5.13
CA MET A 67 8.53 -6.85 4.18
C MET A 67 8.45 -6.37 2.74
N GLN A 68 7.26 -6.12 2.22
CA GLN A 68 7.11 -5.71 0.83
C GLN A 68 5.78 -5.02 0.55
N LEU A 69 5.77 -4.29 -0.56
CA LEU A 69 4.57 -3.88 -1.26
C LEU A 69 4.43 -4.75 -2.52
N THR A 70 3.22 -5.26 -2.73
CA THR A 70 2.81 -5.84 -4.01
C THR A 70 1.95 -4.84 -4.76
N GLU A 71 2.21 -4.65 -6.03
CA GLU A 71 1.49 -3.71 -6.87
C GLU A 71 0.99 -4.41 -8.15
N HIS A 72 -0.32 -4.31 -8.40
CA HIS A 72 -0.93 -4.71 -9.65
C HIS A 72 -1.49 -3.49 -10.38
N TYR A 73 -1.35 -3.48 -11.70
CA TYR A 73 -2.09 -2.59 -12.59
C TYR A 73 -3.08 -3.44 -13.36
N TRP A 74 -4.36 -3.13 -13.23
CA TRP A 74 -5.43 -3.89 -13.84
C TRP A 74 -5.84 -3.27 -15.17
N ASN A 75 -5.92 -4.09 -16.21
CA ASN A 75 -6.33 -3.66 -17.56
C ASN A 75 -7.82 -3.36 -17.68
N ILE A 76 -8.59 -3.67 -16.66
CA ILE A 76 -10.04 -3.61 -16.66
C ILE A 76 -10.54 -2.90 -15.41
N ASN A 77 -11.70 -2.26 -15.55
CA ASN A 77 -12.34 -1.64 -14.39
C ASN A 77 -12.99 -2.73 -13.53
N PRO A 78 -12.53 -2.94 -12.29
CA PRO A 78 -13.05 -3.98 -11.40
C PRO A 78 -14.48 -3.72 -10.94
N MET A 79 -15.03 -2.54 -11.18
CA MET A 79 -16.42 -2.21 -10.87
C MET A 79 -17.39 -2.75 -11.91
N THR A 80 -16.92 -3.20 -13.07
CA THR A 80 -17.78 -3.85 -14.04
C THR A 80 -18.18 -5.24 -13.55
N ALA A 81 -19.41 -5.66 -13.85
CA ALA A 81 -19.91 -6.98 -13.44
C ALA A 81 -19.04 -8.13 -13.96
N HIS A 82 -18.46 -7.98 -15.14
CA HIS A 82 -17.57 -8.97 -15.74
C HIS A 82 -16.31 -9.18 -14.91
N VAL A 83 -15.67 -8.09 -14.47
CA VAL A 83 -14.46 -8.15 -13.65
C VAL A 83 -14.75 -8.70 -12.27
N ARG A 84 -15.85 -8.27 -11.65
CA ARG A 84 -16.28 -8.80 -10.36
C ARG A 84 -16.47 -10.32 -10.40
N ASN A 85 -16.99 -10.83 -11.52
CA ASN A 85 -17.26 -12.26 -11.65
C ASN A 85 -16.03 -13.08 -12.05
N HIS A 86 -15.10 -12.54 -12.83
CA HIS A 86 -13.98 -13.31 -13.35
C HIS A 86 -12.65 -13.05 -12.64
N ALA A 87 -12.25 -11.81 -12.44
CA ALA A 87 -10.93 -11.53 -11.87
C ALA A 87 -10.91 -11.59 -10.34
N PHE A 88 -12.00 -11.17 -9.70
CA PHE A 88 -12.02 -11.03 -8.24
C PHE A 88 -12.75 -12.15 -7.53
N THR A 89 -13.75 -12.79 -8.14
CA THR A 89 -14.54 -13.83 -7.48
C THR A 89 -14.03 -15.23 -7.73
N GLU A 90 -13.38 -15.47 -8.87
CA GLU A 90 -12.85 -16.80 -9.20
C GLU A 90 -11.37 -16.94 -8.80
N VAL A 91 -10.61 -15.85 -8.86
CA VAL A 91 -9.17 -15.85 -8.58
C VAL A 91 -8.88 -15.57 -7.12
N PHE A 92 -9.61 -14.61 -6.56
CA PHE A 92 -9.54 -14.31 -5.14
C PHE A 92 -10.84 -14.76 -4.49
N PRO A 93 -10.82 -15.78 -3.64
CA PRO A 93 -11.98 -16.10 -2.81
C PRO A 93 -12.49 -14.83 -2.13
N MET A 94 -13.82 -14.68 -2.08
CA MET A 94 -14.44 -13.44 -1.57
C MET A 94 -14.03 -13.09 -0.13
N ASP A 95 -13.60 -14.08 0.64
CA ASP A 95 -13.04 -13.92 1.97
C ASP A 95 -11.63 -13.28 1.95
N VAL A 96 -10.84 -13.53 0.92
CA VAL A 96 -9.52 -12.88 0.73
C VAL A 96 -9.68 -11.44 0.23
N LEU A 97 -10.71 -11.16 -0.57
CA LEU A 97 -11.01 -9.81 -1.05
C LEU A 97 -11.64 -8.93 -0.01
N LYS A 98 -12.38 -9.51 0.93
CA LYS A 98 -12.91 -8.74 2.04
C LYS A 98 -11.77 -8.19 2.86
N TRP A 99 -11.86 -6.92 3.20
CA TRP A 99 -10.97 -6.36 4.19
C TRP A 99 -11.11 -7.14 5.49
N GLN A 100 -10.08 -7.89 5.86
CA GLN A 100 -10.14 -8.74 7.05
C GLN A 100 -9.62 -8.04 8.30
N GLY A 101 -9.22 -6.78 8.17
CA GLY A 101 -8.69 -6.01 9.29
C GLY A 101 -7.38 -6.57 9.84
N ASN A 102 -6.65 -7.30 9.02
CA ASN A 102 -5.40 -7.97 9.41
C ASN A 102 -4.22 -7.01 9.67
N LEU A 103 -4.50 -5.74 9.76
CA LEU A 103 -3.57 -4.82 10.40
C LEU A 103 -3.68 -5.04 11.90
N PRO A 104 -2.60 -5.38 12.56
CA PRO A 104 -2.65 -5.63 13.99
C PRO A 104 -3.04 -4.35 14.71
N ASN A 105 -4.21 -4.36 15.28
CA ASN A 105 -4.68 -3.29 16.17
C ASN A 105 -3.87 -3.26 17.46
N ASP A 106 -3.59 -4.42 17.94
CA ASP A 106 -2.71 -4.66 19.06
C ASP A 106 -1.99 -6.00 18.85
N SER A 107 -1.06 -6.27 19.72
CA SER A 107 -0.27 -7.51 19.68
C SER A 107 -1.08 -8.77 19.93
N SER A 108 -2.32 -8.67 20.38
CA SER A 108 -3.14 -9.83 20.74
C SER A 108 -3.65 -10.56 19.51
N ASP A 109 -3.99 -9.83 18.45
CA ASP A 109 -4.46 -10.42 17.19
C ASP A 109 -3.34 -11.10 16.40
N LEU A 110 -2.08 -10.83 16.76
CA LEU A 110 -0.89 -11.43 16.16
C LEU A 110 -0.33 -12.62 16.94
N ASN A 111 -0.97 -13.02 18.02
CA ASN A 111 -0.61 -14.24 18.77
C ASN A 111 -0.97 -15.52 18.00
N MET A 112 -0.72 -15.51 16.72
CA MET A 112 -0.82 -16.70 15.91
C MET A 112 0.43 -17.54 16.16
N GLU A 113 0.32 -18.44 17.11
CA GLU A 113 1.32 -19.47 17.32
C GLU A 113 1.11 -20.60 16.30
N GLY A 114 2.20 -20.98 15.64
CA GLY A 114 2.20 -22.11 14.75
C GLY A 114 1.82 -21.79 13.31
N ASP A 115 1.47 -22.82 12.58
CA ASP A 115 1.13 -22.79 11.13
C ASP A 115 -0.33 -22.43 10.90
N ASP A 116 -0.95 -21.66 11.78
CA ASP A 116 -2.34 -21.30 11.65
C ASP A 116 -2.54 -20.29 10.50
N ALA A 117 -2.82 -20.83 9.35
CA ALA A 117 -3.09 -20.09 8.13
C ALA A 117 -4.47 -19.43 8.12
N ARG A 118 -5.26 -19.52 9.20
CA ARG A 118 -6.63 -18.99 9.25
C ARG A 118 -6.71 -17.49 9.15
N ALA A 119 -5.68 -16.76 9.58
CA ALA A 119 -5.65 -15.30 9.44
C ALA A 119 -5.60 -14.80 8.00
N THR A 120 -5.25 -15.66 7.07
CA THR A 120 -5.06 -15.27 5.67
C THR A 120 -6.01 -15.99 4.71
N GLY A 121 -7.07 -16.60 5.23
CA GLY A 121 -7.93 -17.47 4.43
C GLY A 121 -7.25 -18.77 4.01
N GLY A 122 -6.13 -19.05 4.60
CA GLY A 122 -5.10 -19.99 4.35
C GLY A 122 -5.41 -21.26 3.69
N ASN A 123 -4.50 -21.70 2.92
CA ASN A 123 -4.27 -23.08 2.59
C ASN A 123 -2.86 -23.24 2.05
N ASN A 124 -2.40 -24.45 1.90
CA ASN A 124 -1.15 -24.80 1.24
C ASN A 124 0.15 -24.37 1.97
N GLY A 125 0.17 -24.37 3.30
CA GLY A 125 1.39 -24.13 4.08
C GLY A 125 1.88 -22.69 4.07
N MET A 126 1.00 -21.74 3.76
CA MET A 126 1.29 -20.33 3.86
C MET A 126 1.56 -19.94 5.32
N PRO A 127 2.68 -19.30 5.63
CA PRO A 127 2.96 -18.86 6.99
C PRO A 127 2.05 -17.69 7.38
N PRO A 128 1.79 -17.47 8.66
CA PRO A 128 1.06 -16.31 9.14
C PRO A 128 1.74 -15.01 8.71
N PHE A 129 0.98 -14.11 8.11
CA PHE A 129 1.46 -12.79 7.73
C PHE A 129 0.35 -11.74 7.83
N VAL A 130 0.77 -10.50 7.89
CA VAL A 130 -0.12 -9.34 7.83
C VAL A 130 -0.21 -8.88 6.39
N PHE A 131 -1.41 -8.65 5.92
CA PHE A 131 -1.58 -8.06 4.62
C PHE A 131 -2.78 -7.12 4.58
N ALA A 132 -2.66 -6.08 3.77
CA ALA A 132 -3.75 -5.16 3.50
C ALA A 132 -3.87 -4.94 2.00
N PHE A 133 -4.99 -5.35 1.43
CA PHE A 133 -5.31 -5.15 0.02
C PHE A 133 -6.05 -3.82 -0.15
N VAL A 134 -5.38 -2.84 -0.76
CA VAL A 134 -5.89 -1.47 -0.94
C VAL A 134 -6.07 -1.17 -2.43
N PRO A 135 -7.30 -1.23 -2.96
CA PRO A 135 -7.57 -0.89 -4.35
C PRO A 135 -7.68 0.63 -4.52
N VAL A 136 -6.96 1.19 -5.49
CA VAL A 136 -6.98 2.62 -5.81
C VAL A 136 -7.17 2.85 -7.30
N TRP A 137 -7.81 3.94 -7.68
CA TRP A 137 -8.06 4.23 -9.09
C TRP A 137 -7.93 5.70 -9.46
N TRP A 138 -8.08 6.61 -8.51
CA TRP A 138 -7.98 8.04 -8.72
C TRP A 138 -6.63 8.53 -8.22
N GLU A 139 -5.98 9.39 -8.98
CA GLU A 139 -4.70 9.95 -8.60
C GLU A 139 -4.74 11.48 -8.75
N GLU A 140 -4.30 12.17 -7.71
CA GLU A 140 -4.15 13.62 -7.68
C GLU A 140 -2.68 13.95 -7.40
N ASP A 141 -2.08 14.79 -8.23
CA ASP A 141 -0.68 15.20 -8.13
C ASP A 141 -0.60 16.60 -7.52
N PHE A 142 0.08 16.74 -6.40
CA PHE A 142 0.22 18.00 -5.66
C PHE A 142 1.59 18.64 -5.79
N LYS A 143 2.60 17.88 -6.13
CA LYS A 143 3.95 18.38 -6.30
C LYS A 143 4.75 17.53 -7.25
N GLY A 144 5.18 18.19 -8.31
CA GLY A 144 6.33 17.87 -9.15
C GLY A 144 6.38 16.45 -9.71
N LYS A 145 7.45 16.25 -10.45
CA LYS A 145 7.71 14.96 -11.08
C LYS A 145 8.92 14.35 -10.42
N GLY A 146 8.94 13.78 -9.31
CA GLY A 146 10.08 13.17 -8.65
C GLY A 146 11.29 12.86 -9.57
N ARG A 147 12.37 12.44 -9.04
CA ARG A 147 13.53 12.05 -9.81
C ARG A 147 13.21 10.93 -10.79
N THR A 148 13.84 10.99 -11.96
CA THR A 148 13.81 9.87 -12.89
C THR A 148 14.79 8.78 -12.41
N VAL A 149 14.62 7.56 -12.90
CA VAL A 149 15.58 6.46 -12.63
C VAL A 149 17.00 6.82 -13.07
N ALA A 150 17.15 7.67 -14.10
CA ALA A 150 18.44 8.14 -14.58
C ALA A 150 19.15 9.07 -13.59
N GLU A 151 18.42 9.74 -12.72
CA GLU A 151 18.97 10.65 -11.69
C GLU A 151 19.25 9.93 -10.37
N GLY A 152 18.98 8.64 -10.30
CA GLY A 152 19.19 7.80 -9.14
C GLY A 152 17.89 7.36 -8.47
N PRO A 153 17.96 6.43 -7.51
CA PRO A 153 16.81 5.93 -6.81
C PRO A 153 16.15 7.02 -5.98
N ASN A 154 14.84 7.12 -6.08
CA ASN A 154 14.05 7.95 -5.17
C ASN A 154 13.74 7.14 -3.90
N TYR A 155 13.86 7.79 -2.76
CA TYR A 155 13.38 7.27 -1.49
C TYR A 155 11.88 7.53 -1.40
N ARG A 156 11.06 6.49 -1.57
CA ARG A 156 9.61 6.60 -1.61
C ARG A 156 9.00 6.17 -0.27
N TRP A 157 8.24 7.06 0.31
CA TRP A 157 7.37 6.76 1.43
C TRP A 157 5.92 6.67 0.94
N GLN A 158 5.33 5.49 1.10
CA GLN A 158 3.96 5.25 0.71
C GLN A 158 3.16 4.83 1.94
N PHE A 159 1.96 5.34 2.08
CA PHE A 159 1.08 4.97 3.18
C PHE A 159 -0.38 4.99 2.77
N ALA A 160 -1.17 4.14 3.42
CA ALA A 160 -2.61 4.17 3.42
C ALA A 160 -3.10 4.76 4.74
N MET A 161 -4.15 5.57 4.67
CA MET A 161 -4.75 6.19 5.86
C MET A 161 -6.27 6.10 5.83
N ARG A 162 -6.84 6.04 7.01
CA ARG A 162 -8.28 6.19 7.25
C ARG A 162 -8.53 7.22 8.34
N TYR A 163 -9.67 7.87 8.23
CA TYR A 163 -10.13 8.73 9.32
C TYR A 163 -10.67 7.88 10.46
N PRO A 164 -10.56 8.36 11.72
CA PRO A 164 -11.08 7.65 12.87
C PRO A 164 -12.60 7.39 12.77
N GLU A 165 -13.06 6.40 13.52
CA GLU A 165 -14.49 6.11 13.60
C GLU A 165 -15.28 7.35 14.07
N GLY A 166 -16.37 7.62 13.38
CA GLY A 166 -17.22 8.79 13.64
C GLY A 166 -16.83 10.06 12.88
N VAL A 167 -15.65 10.09 12.24
CA VAL A 167 -15.24 11.19 11.37
C VAL A 167 -15.78 10.98 9.97
N SER A 168 -16.51 11.94 9.44
CA SER A 168 -17.00 11.86 8.07
C SER A 168 -15.87 12.01 7.06
N ALA A 169 -16.04 11.43 5.87
CA ALA A 169 -15.06 11.59 4.79
C ALA A 169 -14.87 13.08 4.43
N GLU A 170 -15.94 13.88 4.47
CA GLU A 170 -15.89 15.30 4.18
C GLU A 170 -15.05 16.07 5.20
N GLU A 171 -15.22 15.77 6.48
CA GLU A 171 -14.45 16.41 7.56
C GLU A 171 -12.98 16.03 7.51
N GLY A 172 -12.69 14.74 7.33
CA GLY A 172 -11.33 14.25 7.18
C GLY A 172 -10.65 14.79 5.92
N ASP A 173 -11.36 14.82 4.79
CA ASP A 173 -10.85 15.38 3.54
C ASP A 173 -10.60 16.90 3.64
N ARG A 174 -11.41 17.64 4.41
CA ARG A 174 -11.15 19.05 4.67
C ARG A 174 -9.80 19.26 5.33
N TRP A 175 -9.50 18.54 6.42
CA TRP A 175 -8.19 18.60 7.04
C TRP A 175 -7.08 18.17 6.08
N PHE A 176 -7.31 17.11 5.31
CA PHE A 176 -6.32 16.61 4.37
C PHE A 176 -5.94 17.67 3.33
N TYR A 177 -6.93 18.34 2.72
CA TYR A 177 -6.65 19.33 1.66
C TYR A 177 -6.24 20.71 2.21
N GLU A 178 -6.72 21.10 3.36
CA GLU A 178 -6.44 22.44 3.92
C GLU A 178 -5.17 22.50 4.77
N GLU A 179 -4.78 21.40 5.39
CA GLU A 179 -3.64 21.36 6.30
C GLU A 179 -2.53 20.39 5.88
N PHE A 180 -2.89 19.12 5.60
CA PHE A 180 -1.92 18.08 5.29
C PHE A 180 -1.24 18.32 3.94
N VAL A 181 -2.00 18.55 2.88
CA VAL A 181 -1.47 18.74 1.52
C VAL A 181 -0.57 19.97 1.45
N PRO A 182 -1.00 21.17 1.86
CA PRO A 182 -0.12 22.34 1.85
C PRO A 182 1.12 22.13 2.72
N GLY A 183 0.94 21.52 3.89
CA GLY A 183 2.03 21.24 4.81
C GLY A 183 3.18 20.49 4.16
N PHE A 184 2.90 19.46 3.36
CA PHE A 184 3.95 18.71 2.68
C PHE A 184 4.35 19.27 1.31
N ALA A 185 3.41 19.79 0.54
CA ALA A 185 3.70 20.29 -0.81
C ALA A 185 4.68 21.47 -0.81
N GLU A 186 4.68 22.27 0.25
CA GLU A 186 5.57 23.40 0.40
C GLU A 186 6.98 23.03 0.93
N MET A 187 7.15 21.82 1.48
CA MET A 187 8.46 21.39 2.00
C MET A 187 9.47 21.14 0.89
N PRO A 188 10.66 21.76 0.95
CA PRO A 188 11.68 21.54 -0.08
C PRO A 188 12.22 20.11 -0.11
N GLU A 189 12.12 19.37 0.98
CA GLU A 189 12.54 17.98 1.10
C GLU A 189 11.68 17.02 0.29
N VAL A 190 10.43 17.39 0.01
CA VAL A 190 9.50 16.58 -0.77
C VAL A 190 9.71 16.87 -2.25
N ASN A 191 10.20 15.88 -3.00
CA ASN A 191 10.44 16.01 -4.44
C ASN A 191 9.17 15.82 -5.26
N ARG A 192 8.33 14.88 -4.84
CA ARG A 192 7.04 14.57 -5.46
C ARG A 192 6.02 14.20 -4.38
N PHE A 193 4.77 14.56 -4.63
CA PHE A 193 3.65 14.22 -3.75
C PHE A 193 2.38 13.99 -4.57
N LEU A 194 1.82 12.80 -4.41
CA LEU A 194 0.53 12.45 -4.99
C LEU A 194 -0.31 11.65 -4.00
N THR A 195 -1.61 11.61 -4.25
CA THR A 195 -2.56 10.78 -3.51
C THR A 195 -3.48 10.03 -4.45
N SER A 196 -3.94 8.88 -4.00
CA SER A 196 -4.96 8.09 -4.67
C SER A 196 -6.13 7.83 -3.73
N ARG A 197 -7.35 7.86 -4.26
CA ARG A 197 -8.55 7.46 -3.51
C ARG A 197 -8.71 5.96 -3.52
N VAL A 198 -9.11 5.41 -2.38
CA VAL A 198 -9.38 3.99 -2.23
C VAL A 198 -10.79 3.67 -2.73
N MET A 199 -10.88 2.60 -3.52
CA MET A 199 -12.16 2.04 -4.00
C MET A 199 -12.75 1.11 -2.94
N GLN A 200 -13.37 1.68 -1.93
CA GLN A 200 -13.93 0.91 -0.80
C GLN A 200 -14.97 -0.11 -1.26
N GLU A 201 -15.68 0.17 -2.34
CA GLU A 201 -16.72 -0.67 -2.91
C GLU A 201 -16.19 -2.01 -3.45
N VAL A 202 -14.90 -2.09 -3.75
CA VAL A 202 -14.29 -3.32 -4.30
C VAL A 202 -14.23 -4.41 -3.26
N ASN A 203 -13.76 -4.10 -2.05
CA ASN A 203 -13.49 -5.11 -1.03
C ASN A 203 -13.86 -4.69 0.40
N GLY A 204 -14.46 -3.53 0.58
CA GLY A 204 -14.77 -2.98 1.90
C GLY A 204 -13.53 -2.46 2.65
N CYS A 205 -12.43 -2.16 1.94
CA CYS A 205 -11.24 -1.57 2.56
C CYS A 205 -11.59 -0.29 3.32
N PRO A 206 -11.28 -0.19 4.62
CA PRO A 206 -11.66 0.98 5.41
C PRO A 206 -10.78 2.20 5.16
N MET A 207 -9.67 2.06 4.43
CA MET A 207 -8.81 3.18 4.08
C MET A 207 -9.53 4.14 3.13
N GLN A 208 -9.27 5.43 3.25
CA GLN A 208 -9.80 6.44 2.35
C GLN A 208 -8.80 6.84 1.28
N ARG A 209 -7.52 6.89 1.64
CA ARG A 209 -6.47 7.39 0.76
C ARG A 209 -5.22 6.56 0.83
N VAL A 210 -4.50 6.53 -0.29
CA VAL A 210 -3.08 6.20 -0.34
C VAL A 210 -2.32 7.47 -0.72
N VAL A 211 -1.25 7.73 -0.02
CA VAL A 211 -0.34 8.84 -0.28
C VAL A 211 1.02 8.29 -0.66
N GLU A 212 1.64 8.90 -1.65
CA GLU A 212 2.98 8.58 -2.11
C GLU A 212 3.81 9.86 -2.15
N MET A 213 4.94 9.84 -1.46
CA MET A 213 5.90 10.95 -1.45
C MET A 213 7.31 10.45 -1.76
N TRP A 214 8.08 11.26 -2.47
CA TRP A 214 9.46 10.96 -2.83
C TRP A 214 10.40 11.98 -2.23
N PHE A 215 11.52 11.49 -1.74
CA PHE A 215 12.59 12.23 -1.06
C PHE A 215 13.94 11.85 -1.67
N ASP A 216 14.96 12.62 -1.43
CA ASP A 216 16.32 12.28 -1.83
C ASP A 216 16.86 11.09 -1.04
N GLY A 217 16.47 11.00 0.22
CA GLY A 217 16.87 9.92 1.11
C GLY A 217 16.09 9.90 2.42
N PRO A 218 16.48 9.02 3.35
CA PRO A 218 15.85 8.91 4.65
C PRO A 218 16.03 10.15 5.53
N GLU A 219 17.09 10.95 5.31
CA GLU A 219 17.34 12.17 6.05
C GLU A 219 16.33 13.25 5.70
N GLU A 220 16.06 13.47 4.40
CA GLU A 220 15.06 14.40 3.93
C GLU A 220 13.67 13.99 4.36
N TRP A 221 13.37 12.68 4.28
CA TRP A 221 12.13 12.15 4.83
C TRP A 221 12.00 12.47 6.33
N HIS A 222 13.07 12.25 7.11
CA HIS A 222 13.05 12.52 8.55
C HIS A 222 12.81 14.00 8.83
N GLN A 223 13.48 14.90 8.11
CA GLN A 223 13.25 16.34 8.25
C GLN A 223 11.80 16.72 7.92
N ALA A 224 11.23 16.17 6.85
CA ALA A 224 9.86 16.44 6.46
C ALA A 224 8.84 15.83 7.43
N ALA A 225 8.88 14.49 7.60
CA ALA A 225 7.81 13.75 8.26
C ALA A 225 7.93 13.70 9.80
N VAL A 226 9.15 13.78 10.35
CA VAL A 226 9.37 13.68 11.80
C VAL A 226 9.53 15.05 12.44
N VAL A 227 10.21 15.98 11.77
CA VAL A 227 10.51 17.30 12.35
C VAL A 227 9.48 18.33 11.92
N LYS A 228 9.35 18.58 10.61
CA LYS A 228 8.51 19.68 10.10
C LYS A 228 7.02 19.38 10.14
N ALA A 229 6.62 18.12 9.95
CA ALA A 229 5.22 17.72 9.95
C ALA A 229 4.52 17.93 11.31
N GLU A 230 5.28 18.06 12.41
CA GLU A 230 4.70 18.46 13.71
C GLU A 230 4.10 19.88 13.68
N GLY A 231 4.46 20.70 12.69
CA GLY A 231 3.86 22.01 12.44
C GLY A 231 2.51 21.96 11.69
N ILE A 232 2.14 20.82 11.12
CA ILE A 232 0.84 20.63 10.50
C ILE A 232 -0.24 20.67 11.59
N ARG A 233 -1.28 21.45 11.37
CA ARG A 233 -2.33 21.62 12.38
C ARG A 233 -3.00 20.29 12.73
N LYS A 234 -2.96 19.96 14.02
CA LYS A 234 -3.65 18.79 14.57
C LYS A 234 -5.17 18.93 14.41
N PRO A 235 -5.86 17.96 13.81
CA PRO A 235 -7.32 18.00 13.72
C PRO A 235 -7.97 17.70 15.08
N GLU A 236 -9.19 18.19 15.28
CA GLU A 236 -9.93 17.99 16.54
C GLU A 236 -10.26 16.51 16.80
N TRP A 237 -10.43 15.74 15.74
CA TRP A 237 -10.71 14.31 15.79
C TRP A 237 -9.46 13.43 15.92
N ALA A 238 -8.28 13.99 16.11
CA ALA A 238 -7.02 13.25 16.22
C ALA A 238 -7.08 12.16 17.30
N THR A 239 -6.56 10.98 16.98
CA THR A 239 -6.45 9.85 17.91
C THR A 239 -5.08 9.73 18.56
N GLN A 240 -4.12 10.55 18.10
CA GLN A 240 -2.75 10.64 18.62
C GLN A 240 -2.33 12.10 18.82
N ASP A 241 -1.38 12.34 19.70
CA ASP A 241 -0.91 13.69 20.02
C ASP A 241 0.14 14.22 19.04
N SER A 242 0.93 13.35 18.44
CA SER A 242 1.94 13.70 17.46
C SER A 242 1.51 13.34 16.04
N PHE A 243 2.10 14.01 15.05
CA PHE A 243 1.90 13.65 13.63
C PHE A 243 2.21 12.16 13.40
N PRO A 244 1.40 11.39 12.66
CA PRO A 244 0.31 11.78 11.75
C PRO A 244 -1.06 11.96 12.41
N TYR A 245 -1.13 12.05 13.72
CA TYR A 245 -2.36 12.22 14.52
C TYR A 245 -3.33 11.03 14.45
N LEU A 246 -2.91 9.96 13.81
CA LEU A 246 -3.65 8.75 13.51
C LEU A 246 -2.99 7.54 14.19
N LYS A 247 -3.79 6.59 14.62
CA LYS A 247 -3.32 5.37 15.28
C LYS A 247 -2.53 4.49 14.31
N SER A 248 -1.26 4.27 14.68
CA SER A 248 -0.32 3.45 13.92
C SER A 248 -0.87 2.04 13.65
N ARG A 249 -0.65 1.54 12.44
CA ARG A 249 -1.09 0.24 11.92
C ARG A 249 -2.60 0.01 11.87
N PHE A 250 -3.38 0.90 12.43
CA PHE A 250 -4.83 0.82 12.41
C PHE A 250 -5.48 1.90 11.53
N GLU A 251 -5.08 3.17 11.74
CA GLU A 251 -5.57 4.30 10.95
C GLU A 251 -4.52 4.79 9.96
N PHE A 252 -3.26 4.41 10.17
CA PHE A 252 -2.14 4.79 9.35
C PHE A 252 -1.16 3.63 9.19
N MET A 253 -0.93 3.21 7.96
CA MET A 253 -0.03 2.11 7.61
C MET A 253 0.89 2.55 6.50
N SER A 254 2.18 2.37 6.66
CA SER A 254 3.17 2.85 5.70
C SER A 254 4.19 1.79 5.28
N ILE A 255 4.98 2.15 4.28
CA ILE A 255 6.13 1.38 3.81
C ILE A 255 7.14 2.32 3.15
N PHE A 256 8.42 2.02 3.32
CA PHE A 256 9.53 2.72 2.67
C PHE A 256 10.06 1.88 1.52
N LEU A 257 10.22 2.48 0.34
CA LEU A 257 10.50 1.80 -0.91
C LEU A 257 11.50 2.57 -1.77
N THR A 258 12.01 1.91 -2.79
CA THR A 258 12.59 2.56 -3.97
C THR A 258 11.60 2.48 -5.13
N ASP A 259 11.82 3.27 -6.19
CA ASP A 259 10.99 3.19 -7.40
C ASP A 259 11.33 1.99 -8.30
N ILE A 260 12.40 1.29 -7.97
CA ILE A 260 12.79 0.09 -8.71
C ILE A 260 12.12 -1.13 -8.07
N ALA A 261 11.27 -1.78 -8.83
CA ALA A 261 10.68 -3.05 -8.41
C ALA A 261 11.76 -4.10 -8.17
N THR A 262 11.69 -4.79 -7.04
CA THR A 262 12.58 -5.92 -6.73
C THR A 262 12.30 -7.09 -7.68
N SER A 263 11.05 -7.25 -8.08
CA SER A 263 10.59 -8.24 -9.05
C SER A 263 9.43 -7.66 -9.83
N ASP A 264 9.54 -7.66 -11.15
CA ASP A 264 8.40 -7.49 -12.06
C ASP A 264 8.03 -8.86 -12.60
N ASN A 265 7.02 -9.45 -11.99
CA ASN A 265 6.64 -10.84 -12.26
C ASN A 265 5.96 -11.04 -13.61
N TYR A 266 5.63 -9.94 -14.29
CA TYR A 266 4.87 -9.96 -15.54
C TYR A 266 5.68 -9.54 -16.77
N SER A 267 6.70 -8.71 -16.61
CA SER A 267 7.52 -8.21 -17.73
C SER A 267 8.24 -9.32 -18.46
N GLN A 268 8.55 -10.42 -17.78
CA GLN A 268 9.15 -11.61 -18.42
C GLN A 268 8.28 -12.18 -19.55
N TYR A 269 6.97 -12.09 -19.44
CA TYR A 269 6.04 -12.56 -20.47
C TYR A 269 5.89 -11.54 -21.61
N HIS A 270 5.91 -10.25 -21.28
CA HIS A 270 5.87 -9.18 -22.28
C HIS A 270 7.13 -9.16 -23.16
N GLY A 271 8.29 -9.48 -22.60
CA GLY A 271 9.54 -9.58 -23.35
C GLY A 271 9.49 -10.63 -24.46
N TYR A 272 8.83 -11.76 -24.25
CA TYR A 272 8.63 -12.79 -25.27
C TYR A 272 7.69 -12.37 -26.40
N ILE A 273 6.75 -11.51 -26.15
CA ILE A 273 5.77 -11.03 -27.14
C ILE A 273 6.39 -9.94 -28.02
N THR A 274 7.29 -9.12 -27.49
CA THR A 274 7.93 -8.03 -28.22
C THR A 274 9.14 -8.46 -29.04
N MET A 275 9.65 -9.66 -28.87
CA MET A 275 10.77 -10.24 -29.64
C MET A 275 10.33 -11.05 -30.87
N ARG A 276 9.08 -10.99 -31.28
CA ARG A 276 8.58 -11.65 -32.47
C ARG A 276 8.32 -10.68 -33.61
#